data_6080b53d44db250b882b5199ebe16bb0
#
_entry.id   6080b53d44db250b882b5199ebe16bb0
#
_cell.length_a   1.000
_cell.length_b   1.000
_cell.length_c   1.000
_cell.angle_alpha   90.00
_cell.angle_beta   90.00
_cell.angle_gamma   90.00
#
_symmetry.space_group_name_H-M   'P 1'
#
loop_
_entity.id
_entity.type
_entity.pdbx_description
1 polymer ?
#
loop_
_entity_poly.entity_id
_entity_poly.type
_entity_poly.pdbx_seq_one_letter_code
_entity_poly.pdbx_strand_id
1 'polypeptide(L)'
;MKKRTLFLSGSIATTLIAAATTATGVLMTNRLMYIKKKDDAFILEREVSSKRFDEAWYEGCPKEVLTIESPNGYLIRGIYLKPLETKNTVIICHGVTENKINSMRYARMFERLGFNSVVYDHRRHGESEGKTTSYGHYEKFDLQAVFTTIRAEIGEEAIL
;
A
#
# COMPACT_ATOMS: atom_id res chain seq x y z
N MET A 1 58.18 10.68 14.89
CA MET A 1 57.45 9.45 14.52
C MET A 1 56.09 9.34 15.19
N LYS A 2 55.91 9.60 16.49
CA LYS A 2 54.63 9.41 17.21
C LYS A 2 53.39 10.20 16.65
N LYS A 3 53.57 11.42 16.16
CA LYS A 3 52.43 12.23 15.63
C LYS A 3 51.85 11.66 14.31
N ARG A 4 52.67 11.12 13.41
CA ARG A 4 52.25 10.55 12.14
C ARG A 4 51.43 9.25 12.34
N THR A 5 51.83 8.43 13.30
CA THR A 5 51.14 7.19 13.65
C THR A 5 49.74 7.47 14.27
N LEU A 6 49.66 8.53 15.10
CA LEU A 6 48.40 8.94 15.72
C LEU A 6 47.40 9.47 14.68
N PHE A 7 47.83 10.24 13.68
CA PHE A 7 47.02 10.71 12.59
C PHE A 7 46.51 9.56 11.69
N LEU A 8 47.37 8.59 11.38
CA LEU A 8 47.03 7.43 10.56
C LEU A 8 46.00 6.53 11.27
N SER A 9 46.18 6.29 12.57
CA SER A 9 45.22 5.47 13.34
C SER A 9 43.88 6.18 13.51
N GLY A 10 43.82 7.49 13.68
CA GLY A 10 42.60 8.28 13.71
C GLY A 10 41.83 8.22 12.38
N SER A 11 42.54 8.37 11.25
CA SER A 11 41.90 8.29 9.92
C SER A 11 41.31 6.91 9.63
N ILE A 12 42.02 5.84 10.00
CA ILE A 12 41.53 4.46 9.82
C ILE A 12 40.28 4.23 10.68
N ALA A 13 40.28 4.64 11.94
CA ALA A 13 39.14 4.48 12.83
C ALA A 13 37.91 5.23 12.31
N THR A 14 38.08 6.47 11.84
CA THR A 14 36.99 7.26 11.25
C THR A 14 36.41 6.60 10.00
N THR A 15 37.25 6.07 9.13
CA THR A 15 36.84 5.36 7.92
C THR A 15 36.06 4.10 8.25
N LEU A 16 36.50 3.32 9.24
CA LEU A 16 35.82 2.11 9.68
C LEU A 16 34.42 2.43 10.28
N ILE A 17 34.33 3.48 11.10
CA ILE A 17 33.05 3.92 11.67
C ILE A 17 32.11 4.37 10.55
N ALA A 18 32.57 5.18 9.61
CA ALA A 18 31.76 5.62 8.48
C ALA A 18 31.28 4.43 7.63
N ALA A 19 32.15 3.48 7.33
CA ALA A 19 31.79 2.27 6.59
C ALA A 19 30.74 1.42 7.34
N ALA A 20 30.95 1.22 8.65
CA ALA A 20 29.95 0.47 9.47
C ALA A 20 28.61 1.17 9.55
N THR A 21 28.58 2.49 9.72
CA THR A 21 27.35 3.29 9.75
C THR A 21 26.61 3.21 8.42
N THR A 22 27.35 3.35 7.31
CA THR A 22 26.77 3.24 5.96
C THR A 22 26.19 1.84 5.71
N ALA A 23 26.95 0.80 6.03
CA ALA A 23 26.49 -0.59 5.88
C ALA A 23 25.22 -0.86 6.71
N THR A 24 25.18 -0.41 7.96
CA THR A 24 24.01 -0.52 8.82
C THR A 24 22.80 0.25 8.24
N GLY A 25 23.03 1.48 7.75
CA GLY A 25 21.99 2.28 7.10
C GLY A 25 21.38 1.57 5.88
N VAL A 26 22.24 1.04 5.00
CA VAL A 26 21.79 0.28 3.81
C VAL A 26 21.01 -0.97 4.21
N LEU A 27 21.51 -1.74 5.18
CA LEU A 27 20.83 -2.95 5.65
C LEU A 27 19.44 -2.64 6.25
N MET A 28 19.33 -1.60 7.08
CA MET A 28 18.07 -1.17 7.68
C MET A 28 17.11 -0.65 6.62
N THR A 29 17.57 0.18 5.70
CA THR A 29 16.75 0.69 4.58
C THR A 29 16.21 -0.45 3.73
N ASN A 30 17.06 -1.41 3.33
CA ASN A 30 16.63 -2.56 2.57
C ASN A 30 15.58 -3.39 3.34
N ARG A 31 15.76 -3.59 4.63
CA ARG A 31 14.81 -4.35 5.46
C ARG A 31 13.44 -3.67 5.53
N LEU A 32 13.39 -2.35 5.56
CA LEU A 32 12.15 -1.57 5.54
C LEU A 32 11.49 -1.57 4.15
N MET A 33 12.25 -1.28 3.10
CA MET A 33 11.72 -1.19 1.75
C MET A 33 11.29 -2.55 1.18
N TYR A 34 11.92 -3.65 1.59
CA TYR A 34 11.60 -5.02 1.19
C TYR A 34 10.95 -5.81 2.34
N ILE A 35 10.12 -5.12 3.14
CA ILE A 35 9.41 -5.74 4.26
C ILE A 35 8.68 -7.01 3.81
N LYS A 36 8.72 -8.06 4.64
CA LYS A 36 7.98 -9.30 4.36
C LYS A 36 6.49 -9.02 4.48
N LYS A 37 5.79 -9.05 3.35
CA LYS A 37 4.33 -8.95 3.30
C LYS A 37 3.68 -10.26 3.74
N LYS A 38 2.48 -10.18 4.24
CA LYS A 38 1.66 -11.36 4.55
C LYS A 38 1.19 -12.00 3.25
N ASP A 39 0.98 -13.30 3.28
CA ASP A 39 0.38 -14.05 2.18
C ASP A 39 -1.11 -13.69 2.02
N ASP A 40 -1.58 -13.60 0.79
CA ASP A 40 -2.95 -13.18 0.49
C ASP A 40 -3.97 -14.22 1.00
N ALA A 41 -3.66 -15.51 0.91
CA ALA A 41 -4.49 -16.58 1.45
C ALA A 41 -4.57 -16.49 2.99
N PHE A 42 -3.46 -16.21 3.66
CA PHE A 42 -3.42 -15.98 5.10
C PHE A 42 -4.28 -14.78 5.50
N ILE A 43 -4.23 -13.68 4.75
CA ILE A 43 -5.05 -12.50 5.03
C ILE A 43 -6.53 -12.86 4.89
N LEU A 44 -6.92 -13.53 3.80
CA LEU A 44 -8.30 -13.95 3.56
C LEU A 44 -8.82 -14.86 4.68
N GLU A 45 -8.10 -15.92 5.00
CA GLU A 45 -8.47 -16.86 6.07
C GLU A 45 -8.65 -16.14 7.41
N ARG A 46 -7.74 -15.24 7.75
CA ARG A 46 -7.81 -14.44 8.98
C ARG A 46 -9.04 -13.52 9.00
N GLU A 47 -9.33 -12.83 7.90
CA GLU A 47 -10.49 -11.91 7.84
C GLU A 47 -11.81 -12.68 7.88
N VAL A 48 -11.92 -13.82 7.21
CA VAL A 48 -13.09 -14.72 7.24
C VAL A 48 -13.28 -15.32 8.63
N SER A 49 -12.25 -15.95 9.22
CA SER A 49 -12.33 -16.57 10.55
C SER A 49 -12.66 -15.57 11.65
N SER A 50 -12.21 -14.33 11.50
CA SER A 50 -12.51 -13.24 12.43
C SER A 50 -13.87 -12.55 12.14
N LYS A 51 -14.66 -13.04 11.17
CA LYS A 51 -15.94 -12.47 10.74
C LYS A 51 -15.84 -11.00 10.30
N ARG A 52 -14.69 -10.60 9.77
CA ARG A 52 -14.42 -9.25 9.25
C ARG A 52 -14.58 -9.15 7.74
N PHE A 53 -14.52 -10.27 7.04
CA PHE A 53 -14.85 -10.40 5.63
C PHE A 53 -16.13 -11.21 5.49
N ASP A 54 -17.16 -10.58 4.95
CA ASP A 54 -18.47 -11.17 4.69
C ASP A 54 -18.47 -11.65 3.23
N GLU A 55 -18.18 -12.94 3.03
CA GLU A 55 -18.09 -13.55 1.70
C GLU A 55 -19.42 -13.45 0.94
N ALA A 56 -20.55 -13.70 1.61
CA ALA A 56 -21.88 -13.66 0.98
C ALA A 56 -22.22 -12.24 0.51
N TRP A 57 -21.90 -11.24 1.31
CA TRP A 57 -22.04 -9.83 0.91
C TRP A 57 -21.12 -9.50 -0.27
N TYR A 58 -19.85 -9.90 -0.21
CA TYR A 58 -18.89 -9.62 -1.27
C TYR A 58 -19.30 -10.26 -2.59
N GLU A 59 -19.78 -11.49 -2.60
CA GLU A 59 -20.25 -12.18 -3.80
C GLU A 59 -21.48 -11.51 -4.39
N GLY A 60 -22.42 -11.08 -3.57
CA GLY A 60 -23.65 -10.39 -3.98
C GLY A 60 -23.45 -8.91 -4.35
N CYS A 61 -22.31 -8.30 -3.99
CA CYS A 61 -22.05 -6.89 -4.23
C CYS A 61 -21.72 -6.63 -5.70
N PRO A 62 -22.43 -5.72 -6.40
CA PRO A 62 -22.00 -5.22 -7.70
C PRO A 62 -20.59 -4.61 -7.58
N LYS A 63 -19.68 -5.07 -8.44
CA LYS A 63 -18.27 -4.67 -8.35
C LYS A 63 -17.57 -4.66 -9.70
N GLU A 64 -16.57 -3.82 -9.82
CA GLU A 64 -15.72 -3.69 -10.99
C GLU A 64 -14.25 -3.88 -10.60
N VAL A 65 -13.53 -4.71 -11.36
CA VAL A 65 -12.09 -4.92 -11.16
C VAL A 65 -11.35 -3.77 -11.83
N LEU A 66 -10.51 -3.09 -11.05
CA LEU A 66 -9.71 -1.97 -11.51
C LEU A 66 -8.27 -2.40 -11.82
N THR A 67 -7.81 -1.96 -12.98
CA THR A 67 -6.39 -2.00 -13.35
C THR A 67 -5.98 -0.59 -13.72
N ILE A 68 -5.17 0.03 -12.87
CA ILE A 68 -4.79 1.44 -12.98
C ILE A 68 -3.28 1.52 -13.17
N GLU A 69 -2.84 2.25 -14.19
CA GLU A 69 -1.42 2.49 -14.41
C GLU A 69 -0.92 3.57 -13.45
N SER A 70 0.08 3.22 -12.65
CA SER A 70 0.80 4.19 -11.81
C SER A 70 1.67 5.10 -12.69
N PRO A 71 1.77 6.40 -12.39
CA PRO A 71 2.73 7.29 -13.04
C PRO A 71 4.19 6.81 -12.94
N ASN A 72 4.46 5.85 -12.10
CA ASN A 72 5.77 5.25 -11.89
C ASN A 72 6.00 3.95 -12.70
N GLY A 73 5.12 3.64 -13.68
CA GLY A 73 5.31 2.57 -14.66
C GLY A 73 5.07 1.16 -14.14
N TYR A 74 4.06 0.97 -13.30
CA TYR A 74 3.58 -0.35 -12.84
C TYR A 74 2.05 -0.32 -12.65
N LEU A 75 1.44 -1.50 -12.56
CA LEU A 75 -0.01 -1.63 -12.44
C LEU A 75 -0.46 -1.71 -10.98
N ILE A 76 -1.48 -0.93 -10.64
CA ILE A 76 -2.23 -0.99 -9.39
C ILE A 76 -3.51 -1.78 -9.63
N ARG A 77 -3.79 -2.75 -8.76
CA ARG A 77 -4.98 -3.60 -8.80
C ARG A 77 -5.93 -3.22 -7.67
N GLY A 78 -7.19 -3.04 -8.03
CA GLY A 78 -8.23 -2.65 -7.08
C GLY A 78 -9.57 -3.23 -7.44
N ILE A 79 -10.56 -2.92 -6.61
CA ILE A 79 -11.97 -3.27 -6.82
C ILE A 79 -12.80 -2.05 -6.46
N TYR A 80 -13.70 -1.67 -7.34
CA TYR A 80 -14.73 -0.69 -7.06
C TYR A 80 -16.02 -1.43 -6.70
N LEU A 81 -16.42 -1.33 -5.46
CA LEU A 81 -17.63 -1.92 -4.87
C LEU A 81 -18.76 -0.91 -4.96
N LYS A 82 -19.84 -1.28 -5.65
CA LYS A 82 -20.99 -0.41 -5.98
C LYS A 82 -22.30 -0.97 -5.41
N PRO A 83 -22.42 -1.22 -4.09
CA PRO A 83 -23.63 -1.76 -3.50
C PRO A 83 -24.83 -0.81 -3.52
N LEU A 84 -24.62 0.48 -3.79
CA LEU A 84 -25.62 1.53 -3.68
C LEU A 84 -25.78 2.31 -5.00
N GLU A 85 -27.01 2.76 -5.26
CA GLU A 85 -27.37 3.68 -6.35
C GLU A 85 -26.91 5.13 -6.02
N THR A 86 -25.61 5.32 -5.75
CA THR A 86 -25.00 6.61 -5.45
C THR A 86 -23.67 6.74 -6.15
N LYS A 87 -23.26 7.98 -6.42
CA LYS A 87 -21.91 8.29 -6.91
C LYS A 87 -20.94 8.61 -5.79
N ASN A 88 -21.43 8.84 -4.56
CA ASN A 88 -20.58 9.10 -3.43
C ASN A 88 -19.70 7.88 -3.14
N THR A 89 -18.40 8.08 -3.10
CA THR A 89 -17.42 7.00 -3.06
C THR A 89 -16.35 7.30 -2.02
N VAL A 90 -15.79 6.28 -1.41
CA VAL A 90 -14.63 6.38 -0.52
C VAL A 90 -13.50 5.50 -1.05
N ILE A 91 -12.29 6.02 -1.04
CA ILE A 91 -11.09 5.24 -1.37
C ILE A 91 -10.46 4.78 -0.06
N ILE A 92 -10.29 3.46 0.09
CA ILE A 92 -9.78 2.84 1.32
C ILE A 92 -8.40 2.26 1.07
N CYS A 93 -7.42 2.79 1.78
CA CYS A 93 -6.03 2.36 1.74
C CYS A 93 -5.77 1.34 2.86
N HIS A 94 -5.18 0.20 2.54
CA HIS A 94 -4.80 -0.80 3.54
C HIS A 94 -3.49 -0.43 4.26
N GLY A 95 -3.25 -1.05 5.41
CA GLY A 95 -2.00 -0.90 6.16
C GLY A 95 -0.83 -1.65 5.52
N VAL A 96 0.39 -1.31 5.95
CA VAL A 96 1.62 -2.01 5.51
C VAL A 96 1.53 -3.51 5.82
N THR A 97 2.02 -4.35 4.93
CA THR A 97 1.95 -5.83 4.93
C THR A 97 0.57 -6.44 4.71
N GLU A 98 -0.48 -5.65 4.62
CA GLU A 98 -1.85 -6.08 4.32
C GLU A 98 -2.13 -6.00 2.79
N ASN A 99 -3.38 -6.25 2.40
CA ASN A 99 -3.87 -6.09 1.04
C ASN A 99 -5.32 -5.55 1.04
N LYS A 100 -5.93 -5.38 -0.15
CA LYS A 100 -7.31 -4.89 -0.31
C LYS A 100 -8.36 -5.70 0.44
N ILE A 101 -8.14 -7.01 0.68
CA ILE A 101 -9.07 -7.87 1.42
C ILE A 101 -9.24 -7.38 2.87
N ASN A 102 -8.15 -6.95 3.50
CA ASN A 102 -8.21 -6.36 4.85
C ASN A 102 -9.09 -5.10 4.91
N SER A 103 -9.25 -4.40 3.79
CA SER A 103 -10.07 -3.17 3.69
C SER A 103 -11.56 -3.44 3.52
N MET A 104 -11.99 -4.65 3.18
CA MET A 104 -13.40 -4.98 2.89
C MET A 104 -14.34 -4.71 4.07
N ARG A 105 -13.88 -4.92 5.29
CA ARG A 105 -14.65 -4.60 6.50
C ARG A 105 -15.03 -3.11 6.59
N TYR A 106 -14.16 -2.23 6.10
CA TYR A 106 -14.43 -0.80 6.06
C TYR A 106 -15.38 -0.46 4.91
N ALA A 107 -15.26 -1.11 3.77
CA ALA A 107 -16.22 -0.95 2.67
C ALA A 107 -17.65 -1.29 3.12
N ARG A 108 -17.81 -2.38 3.87
CA ARG A 108 -19.09 -2.77 4.49
C ARG A 108 -19.62 -1.74 5.49
N MET A 109 -18.73 -1.06 6.19
CA MET A 109 -19.11 0.03 7.11
C MET A 109 -19.55 1.27 6.33
N PHE A 110 -18.80 1.66 5.28
CA PHE A 110 -19.11 2.85 4.48
C PHE A 110 -20.39 2.67 3.64
N GLU A 111 -20.72 1.46 3.20
CA GLU A 111 -22.03 1.17 2.59
C GLU A 111 -23.18 1.60 3.51
N ARG A 112 -23.12 1.31 4.81
CA ARG A 112 -24.13 1.70 5.79
C ARG A 112 -24.22 3.22 5.99
N LEU A 113 -23.17 3.94 5.60
CA LEU A 113 -23.10 5.40 5.63
C LEU A 113 -23.48 6.05 4.29
N GLY A 114 -23.90 5.25 3.29
CA GLY A 114 -24.34 5.76 2.00
C GLY A 114 -23.25 5.94 0.95
N PHE A 115 -22.10 5.26 1.09
CA PHE A 115 -20.98 5.34 0.16
C PHE A 115 -20.71 4.03 -0.55
N ASN A 116 -20.38 4.11 -1.81
CA ASN A 116 -19.65 3.08 -2.54
C ASN A 116 -18.16 3.12 -2.11
N SER A 117 -17.39 2.09 -2.43
CA SER A 117 -16.02 2.00 -1.95
C SER A 117 -15.05 1.50 -2.99
N VAL A 118 -13.90 2.14 -3.10
CA VAL A 118 -12.75 1.62 -3.83
C VAL A 118 -11.73 1.09 -2.84
N VAL A 119 -11.35 -0.17 -3.01
CA VAL A 119 -10.25 -0.81 -2.29
C VAL A 119 -9.19 -1.21 -3.30
N TYR A 120 -7.92 -0.96 -3.01
CA TYR A 120 -6.84 -1.32 -3.92
C TYR A 120 -5.62 -1.80 -3.15
N ASP A 121 -4.78 -2.56 -3.81
CA ASP A 121 -3.51 -2.99 -3.27
C ASP A 121 -2.45 -1.90 -3.50
N HIS A 122 -1.79 -1.47 -2.45
CA HIS A 122 -0.61 -0.62 -2.59
C HIS A 122 0.47 -1.33 -3.40
N ARG A 123 1.36 -0.56 -3.99
CA ARG A 123 2.54 -1.10 -4.69
C ARG A 123 3.21 -2.21 -3.89
N ARG A 124 3.63 -3.28 -4.58
CA ARG A 124 4.26 -4.47 -3.99
C ARG A 124 3.35 -5.29 -3.04
N HIS A 125 2.10 -4.95 -2.83
CA HIS A 125 1.16 -5.72 -2.02
C HIS A 125 0.09 -6.37 -2.90
N GLY A 126 -0.50 -7.47 -2.40
CA GLY A 126 -1.54 -8.21 -3.11
C GLY A 126 -1.18 -8.48 -4.56
N GLU A 127 -2.07 -8.10 -5.46
CA GLU A 127 -1.94 -8.25 -6.92
C GLU A 127 -1.28 -7.05 -7.61
N SER A 128 -1.02 -5.95 -6.88
CA SER A 128 -0.35 -4.77 -7.44
C SER A 128 1.14 -5.01 -7.64
N GLU A 129 1.64 -4.44 -8.71
CA GLU A 129 3.06 -4.49 -9.05
C GLU A 129 3.88 -3.50 -8.20
N GLY A 130 5.15 -3.33 -8.56
CA GLY A 130 6.09 -2.47 -7.85
C GLY A 130 7.13 -3.26 -7.07
N LYS A 131 8.34 -2.69 -6.95
CA LYS A 131 9.51 -3.41 -6.41
C LYS A 131 9.68 -3.26 -4.90
N THR A 132 9.28 -2.11 -4.35
CA THR A 132 9.54 -1.76 -2.94
C THR A 132 8.31 -1.11 -2.31
N THR A 133 8.18 -1.21 -0.99
CA THR A 133 7.32 -0.33 -0.20
C THR A 133 8.09 0.96 0.06
N SER A 134 7.48 2.13 -0.14
CA SER A 134 8.15 3.43 -0.03
C SER A 134 7.54 4.39 0.98
N TYR A 135 6.60 3.89 1.79
CA TYR A 135 5.98 4.60 2.92
C TYR A 135 5.48 6.00 2.56
N GLY A 136 4.77 6.10 1.43
CA GLY A 136 4.15 7.33 0.95
C GLY A 136 4.93 8.06 -0.15
N HIS A 137 6.21 7.71 -0.41
CA HIS A 137 6.99 8.40 -1.44
C HIS A 137 6.40 8.17 -2.85
N TYR A 138 6.15 6.94 -3.22
CA TYR A 138 5.48 6.57 -4.47
C TYR A 138 3.98 6.35 -4.28
N GLU A 139 3.55 5.84 -3.14
CA GLU A 139 2.16 5.49 -2.85
C GLU A 139 1.20 6.69 -2.98
N LYS A 140 1.68 7.92 -2.74
CA LYS A 140 0.88 9.15 -2.97
C LYS A 140 0.51 9.36 -4.43
N PHE A 141 1.39 8.99 -5.37
CA PHE A 141 1.10 9.10 -6.81
C PHE A 141 0.17 7.97 -7.26
N ASP A 142 0.30 6.78 -6.64
CA ASP A 142 -0.61 5.67 -6.87
C ASP A 142 -2.03 6.04 -6.41
N LEU A 143 -2.16 6.61 -5.20
CA LEU A 143 -3.45 7.11 -4.71
C LEU A 143 -4.01 8.21 -5.60
N GLN A 144 -3.17 9.12 -6.09
CA GLN A 144 -3.60 10.15 -7.02
C GLN A 144 -4.12 9.55 -8.34
N ALA A 145 -3.47 8.50 -8.87
CA ALA A 145 -3.95 7.81 -10.06
C ALA A 145 -5.30 7.14 -9.82
N VAL A 146 -5.46 6.44 -8.69
CA VAL A 146 -6.74 5.86 -8.26
C VAL A 146 -7.81 6.94 -8.14
N PHE A 147 -7.51 8.03 -7.44
CA PHE A 147 -8.42 9.16 -7.28
C PHE A 147 -8.87 9.74 -8.63
N THR A 148 -7.93 10.01 -9.53
CA THR A 148 -8.22 10.59 -10.84
C THR A 148 -9.09 9.66 -11.68
N THR A 149 -8.81 8.36 -11.67
CA THR A 149 -9.60 7.35 -12.38
C THR A 149 -11.05 7.32 -11.87
N ILE A 150 -11.24 7.26 -10.56
CA ILE A 150 -12.58 7.23 -9.96
C ILE A 150 -13.31 8.56 -10.15
N ARG A 151 -12.62 9.69 -10.01
CA ARG A 151 -13.19 11.01 -10.22
C ARG A 151 -13.73 11.18 -11.67
N ALA A 152 -13.01 10.66 -12.65
CA ALA A 152 -13.45 10.69 -14.05
C ALA A 152 -14.74 9.85 -14.26
N GLU A 153 -14.93 8.78 -13.49
CA GLU A 153 -16.14 7.93 -13.58
C GLU A 153 -17.35 8.55 -12.86
N ILE A 154 -17.17 9.06 -11.64
CA ILE A 154 -18.30 9.53 -10.81
C ILE A 154 -18.69 10.98 -11.09
N GLY A 155 -17.81 11.79 -11.66
CA GLY A 155 -18.00 13.23 -11.91
C GLY A 155 -17.64 14.12 -10.70
N GLU A 156 -17.57 15.44 -10.93
CA GLU A 156 -17.09 16.39 -9.92
C GLU A 156 -18.09 16.67 -8.79
N GLU A 157 -19.38 16.47 -9.03
CA GLU A 157 -20.45 16.72 -8.03
C GLU A 157 -20.51 15.66 -6.93
N ALA A 158 -19.95 14.48 -7.16
CA ALA A 158 -19.95 13.41 -6.18
C ALA A 158 -18.90 13.63 -5.09
N ILE A 159 -19.20 13.14 -3.88
CA ILE A 159 -18.23 13.10 -2.77
C ILE A 159 -17.23 11.96 -3.01
N LEU A 160 -15.93 12.27 -2.95
CA LEU A 160 -14.84 11.30 -3.06
C LEU A 160 -13.82 11.55 -1.97
#